data_5271c8a41f00e357c12f540657687c3d
#
_entry.id   5271c8a41f00e357c12f540657687c3d
#
_cell.length_a   1.000
_cell.length_b   1.000
_cell.length_c   1.000
_cell.angle_alpha   90.00
_cell.angle_beta   90.00
_cell.angle_gamma   90.00
#
_symmetry.space_group_name_H-M   'P 1'
#
loop_
_entity.id
_entity.type
_entity.pdbx_description
1 polymer ?
#
loop_
_entity_poly.entity_id
_entity_poly.type
_entity_poly.pdbx_seq_one_letter_code
_entity_poly.pdbx_strand_id
1 'polypeptide(L)'
;RDAGLMAMTALRAVTRPWPADDAPDDAPDDASDIALDDIAGPDGYLFVRDGVGFAARGVAARGPVHSIFETLAAIDHVDEMGGIRPRALGVVPFERHLPSELIIPQVLVGRAADGRAWITTVGDMRDATEQVVADRRPAPHAQEFTVHPLTPVDRYLAAVEAARDAVRDGRLTKAVIAREVQVSSPQ
;
A
#
# COMPACT_ATOMS: atom_id res chain seq x y z
N ARG A 1 -36.40 -16.68 9.40
CA ARG A 1 -35.89 -16.95 8.03
C ARG A 1 -34.40 -16.83 8.18
N ASP A 2 -33.75 -17.97 8.12
CA ASP A 2 -32.32 -18.17 8.33
C ASP A 2 -31.53 -17.39 7.31
N ALA A 3 -30.91 -16.29 7.74
CA ALA A 3 -29.77 -15.72 7.06
C ALA A 3 -28.59 -16.63 7.43
N GLY A 4 -28.18 -17.45 6.47
CA GLY A 4 -27.07 -18.39 6.64
C GLY A 4 -25.86 -17.68 7.20
N LEU A 5 -25.50 -18.03 8.41
CA LEU A 5 -24.20 -17.78 9.02
C LEU A 5 -23.20 -18.61 8.22
N MET A 6 -22.67 -18.04 7.13
CA MET A 6 -21.51 -18.61 6.48
C MET A 6 -20.40 -18.63 7.54
N ALA A 7 -19.99 -19.82 7.93
CA ALA A 7 -18.84 -20.03 8.78
C ALA A 7 -17.66 -19.30 8.14
N MET A 8 -17.26 -18.17 8.71
CA MET A 8 -16.03 -17.50 8.34
C MET A 8 -14.90 -18.49 8.65
N THR A 9 -14.36 -19.12 7.63
CA THR A 9 -13.13 -19.91 7.78
C THR A 9 -12.10 -18.99 8.42
N ALA A 10 -11.58 -19.37 9.58
CA ALA A 10 -10.58 -18.59 10.28
C ALA A 10 -9.39 -18.36 9.34
N LEU A 11 -9.10 -17.11 9.04
CA LEU A 11 -7.96 -16.76 8.21
C LEU A 11 -6.68 -17.11 8.96
N ARG A 12 -5.73 -17.69 8.26
CA ARG A 12 -4.39 -17.94 8.76
C ARG A 12 -3.41 -17.03 8.02
N ALA A 13 -2.43 -16.50 8.75
CA ALA A 13 -1.34 -15.72 8.17
C ALA A 13 0.02 -16.30 8.58
N VAL A 14 0.99 -16.16 7.70
CA VAL A 14 2.40 -16.48 7.96
C VAL A 14 3.24 -15.30 7.54
N THR A 15 4.14 -14.86 8.42
CA THR A 15 5.16 -13.84 8.12
C THR A 15 6.54 -14.48 8.24
N ARG A 16 7.36 -14.33 7.19
CA ARG A 16 8.71 -14.89 7.11
C ARG A 16 9.69 -13.91 6.45
N PRO A 17 11.02 -14.11 6.57
CA PRO A 17 12.00 -13.32 5.85
C PRO A 17 11.72 -13.28 4.34
N TRP A 18 12.16 -12.19 3.69
CA TRP A 18 12.10 -12.03 2.24
C TRP A 18 13.48 -11.58 1.72
N PRO A 19 14.03 -12.18 0.65
CA PRO A 19 13.50 -13.36 -0.02
C PRO A 19 13.43 -14.57 0.93
N ALA A 20 12.52 -15.49 0.66
CA ALA A 20 12.43 -16.72 1.42
C ALA A 20 13.58 -17.67 1.03
N ASP A 21 13.96 -18.60 1.93
CA ASP A 21 15.02 -19.58 1.67
C ASP A 21 14.70 -20.52 0.49
N ASP A 22 13.40 -20.63 0.14
CA ASP A 22 12.87 -21.39 -0.99
C ASP A 22 12.60 -20.52 -2.23
N ALA A 23 13.14 -19.30 -2.28
CA ALA A 23 13.02 -18.43 -3.45
C ALA A 23 13.74 -19.04 -4.67
N PRO A 24 13.20 -18.81 -5.90
CA PRO A 24 13.86 -19.30 -7.11
C PRO A 24 15.30 -18.75 -7.24
N ASP A 25 16.17 -19.51 -7.92
CA ASP A 25 17.60 -19.17 -8.11
C ASP A 25 17.84 -17.79 -8.79
N ASP A 26 16.80 -17.22 -9.43
CA ASP A 26 16.81 -15.89 -10.04
C ASP A 26 16.24 -14.78 -9.13
N ALA A 27 15.89 -15.09 -7.89
CA ALA A 27 15.52 -14.08 -6.92
C ALA A 27 16.75 -13.22 -6.57
N PRO A 28 16.57 -11.90 -6.36
CA PRO A 28 17.69 -11.04 -5.99
C PRO A 28 18.31 -11.52 -4.66
N ASP A 29 19.64 -11.69 -4.65
CA ASP A 29 20.41 -12.11 -3.47
C ASP A 29 20.35 -11.08 -2.33
N ASP A 30 20.05 -9.82 -2.65
CA ASP A 30 19.94 -8.72 -1.69
C ASP A 30 18.49 -8.21 -1.62
N ALA A 31 17.89 -8.26 -0.44
CA ALA A 31 16.57 -7.72 -0.16
C ALA A 31 16.46 -6.19 -0.45
N SER A 32 17.59 -5.48 -0.52
CA SER A 32 17.66 -4.07 -0.92
C SER A 32 17.26 -3.84 -2.38
N ASP A 33 17.47 -4.85 -3.24
CA ASP A 33 17.22 -4.73 -4.69
C ASP A 33 15.76 -5.03 -5.07
N ILE A 34 14.90 -5.37 -4.09
CA ILE A 34 13.48 -5.61 -4.35
C ILE A 34 12.80 -4.29 -4.67
N ALA A 35 12.34 -4.12 -5.89
CA ALA A 35 11.46 -3.03 -6.27
C ALA A 35 10.03 -3.32 -5.78
N LEU A 36 9.61 -2.64 -4.72
CA LEU A 36 8.26 -2.84 -4.13
C LEU A 36 7.13 -2.46 -5.09
N ASP A 37 7.36 -1.54 -6.01
CA ASP A 37 6.44 -1.17 -7.08
C ASP A 37 6.23 -2.31 -8.09
N ASP A 38 7.26 -3.08 -8.43
CA ASP A 38 7.14 -4.28 -9.26
C ASP A 38 6.27 -5.36 -8.57
N ILE A 39 6.40 -5.46 -7.23
CA ILE A 39 5.60 -6.39 -6.44
C ILE A 39 4.12 -5.95 -6.42
N ALA A 40 3.84 -4.67 -6.22
CA ALA A 40 2.47 -4.16 -6.24
C ALA A 40 1.82 -4.36 -7.61
N GLY A 41 2.57 -4.12 -8.69
CA GLY A 41 2.02 -4.14 -10.04
C GLY A 41 0.92 -3.09 -10.25
N PRO A 42 0.16 -3.16 -11.36
CA PRO A 42 -0.83 -2.14 -11.71
C PRO A 42 -2.07 -2.15 -10.81
N ASP A 43 -2.41 -3.30 -10.21
CA ASP A 43 -3.65 -3.50 -9.45
C ASP A 43 -3.41 -3.71 -7.94
N GLY A 44 -2.17 -3.57 -7.50
CA GLY A 44 -1.80 -3.76 -6.11
C GLY A 44 -1.82 -2.47 -5.28
N TYR A 45 -1.33 -2.59 -4.08
CA TYR A 45 -1.24 -1.50 -3.11
C TYR A 45 0.22 -1.20 -2.82
N LEU A 46 0.59 0.06 -2.85
CA LEU A 46 1.94 0.52 -2.57
C LEU A 46 1.90 1.62 -1.51
N PHE A 47 2.69 1.45 -0.46
CA PHE A 47 2.87 2.45 0.58
C PHE A 47 4.36 2.51 0.95
N VAL A 48 5.11 3.33 0.22
CA VAL A 48 6.56 3.43 0.32
C VAL A 48 6.99 4.88 0.47
N ARG A 49 7.96 5.11 1.35
CA ARG A 49 8.64 6.37 1.50
C ARG A 49 10.14 6.12 1.69
N ASP A 50 10.96 6.73 0.86
CA ASP A 50 12.43 6.62 0.92
C ASP A 50 12.91 5.15 0.92
N GLY A 51 12.28 4.30 0.10
CA GLY A 51 12.57 2.87 -0.01
C GLY A 51 12.06 1.99 1.15
N VAL A 52 11.42 2.59 2.16
CA VAL A 52 10.84 1.90 3.33
C VAL A 52 9.33 1.84 3.19
N GLY A 53 8.74 0.71 3.50
CA GLY A 53 7.30 0.54 3.43
C GLY A 53 6.88 -0.85 2.99
N PHE A 54 5.80 -0.95 2.24
CA PHE A 54 5.29 -2.24 1.77
C PHE A 54 4.53 -2.13 0.44
N ALA A 55 4.53 -3.25 -0.26
CA ALA A 55 3.70 -3.53 -1.42
C ALA A 55 2.79 -4.69 -1.12
N ALA A 56 1.57 -4.70 -1.66
CA ALA A 56 0.61 -5.76 -1.40
C ALA A 56 -0.23 -6.10 -2.62
N ARG A 57 -0.69 -7.35 -2.68
CA ARG A 57 -1.52 -7.90 -3.76
C ARG A 57 -2.64 -8.78 -3.23
N GLY A 58 -3.66 -8.92 -4.06
CA GLY A 58 -4.81 -9.76 -3.79
C GLY A 58 -5.65 -9.28 -2.61
N VAL A 59 -6.74 -9.97 -2.33
CA VAL A 59 -7.68 -9.63 -1.27
C VAL A 59 -8.08 -10.91 -0.54
N ALA A 60 -7.61 -11.09 0.69
CA ALA A 60 -8.01 -12.19 1.58
C ALA A 60 -9.32 -11.87 2.31
N ALA A 61 -9.52 -10.61 2.68
CA ALA A 61 -10.77 -10.11 3.24
C ALA A 61 -10.99 -8.64 2.87
N ARG A 62 -12.27 -8.21 2.88
CA ARG A 62 -12.69 -6.85 2.53
C ARG A 62 -13.86 -6.45 3.43
N GLY A 63 -13.87 -5.21 3.85
CA GLY A 63 -14.99 -4.70 4.65
C GLY A 63 -14.76 -3.30 5.21
N PRO A 64 -15.75 -2.75 5.90
CA PRO A 64 -15.63 -1.47 6.57
C PRO A 64 -14.62 -1.53 7.72
N VAL A 65 -14.10 -0.38 8.13
CA VAL A 65 -13.01 -0.24 9.11
C VAL A 65 -13.23 -1.11 10.36
N HIS A 66 -14.42 -1.06 10.96
CA HIS A 66 -14.68 -1.78 12.22
C HIS A 66 -14.60 -3.31 12.05
N SER A 67 -15.20 -3.87 11.00
CA SER A 67 -15.20 -5.32 10.78
C SER A 67 -13.82 -5.84 10.35
N ILE A 68 -13.05 -5.05 9.63
CA ILE A 68 -11.69 -5.43 9.24
C ILE A 68 -10.76 -5.51 10.45
N PHE A 69 -10.90 -4.65 11.44
CA PHE A 69 -10.11 -4.75 12.67
C PHE A 69 -10.45 -5.99 13.48
N GLU A 70 -11.73 -6.37 13.55
CA GLU A 70 -12.16 -7.63 14.18
C GLU A 70 -11.57 -8.84 13.44
N THR A 71 -11.62 -8.82 12.10
CA THR A 71 -11.03 -9.87 11.26
C THR A 71 -9.51 -9.97 11.48
N LEU A 72 -8.78 -8.84 11.49
CA LEU A 72 -7.34 -8.82 11.76
C LEU A 72 -7.00 -9.42 13.14
N ALA A 73 -7.80 -9.10 14.16
CA ALA A 73 -7.59 -9.61 15.52
C ALA A 73 -7.85 -11.12 15.63
N ALA A 74 -8.69 -11.68 14.75
CA ALA A 74 -9.05 -13.10 14.72
C ALA A 74 -8.13 -13.95 13.82
N ILE A 75 -7.18 -13.35 13.08
CA ILE A 75 -6.24 -14.10 12.24
C ILE A 75 -5.30 -14.94 13.12
N ASP A 76 -5.27 -16.25 12.85
CA ASP A 76 -4.22 -17.14 13.37
C ASP A 76 -2.90 -16.81 12.64
N HIS A 77 -1.94 -16.22 13.38
CA HIS A 77 -0.73 -15.65 12.79
C HIS A 77 0.53 -16.30 13.34
N VAL A 78 1.34 -16.84 12.43
CA VAL A 78 2.71 -17.31 12.69
C VAL A 78 3.68 -16.21 12.23
N ASP A 79 4.46 -15.67 13.16
CA ASP A 79 5.44 -14.61 12.89
C ASP A 79 6.86 -15.14 13.12
N GLU A 80 7.58 -15.42 12.04
CA GLU A 80 8.98 -15.86 12.07
C GLU A 80 9.98 -14.69 12.17
N MET A 81 9.50 -13.45 11.97
CA MET A 81 10.32 -12.23 12.01
C MET A 81 10.40 -11.60 13.41
N GLY A 82 9.44 -11.89 14.27
CA GLY A 82 9.34 -11.32 15.60
C GLY A 82 8.90 -9.85 15.62
N GLY A 83 7.59 -9.60 15.62
CA GLY A 83 7.00 -8.27 15.76
C GLY A 83 6.34 -7.71 14.50
N ILE A 84 6.27 -8.48 13.41
CA ILE A 84 5.51 -8.13 12.22
C ILE A 84 4.09 -8.71 12.35
N ARG A 85 3.08 -7.95 11.94
CA ARG A 85 1.68 -8.38 11.97
C ARG A 85 1.00 -8.18 10.62
N PRO A 86 -0.02 -8.99 10.27
CA PRO A 86 -0.89 -8.73 9.13
C PRO A 86 -1.47 -7.32 9.20
N ARG A 87 -1.72 -6.72 8.03
CA ARG A 87 -2.17 -5.33 7.91
C ARG A 87 -3.41 -5.25 7.06
N ALA A 88 -4.25 -4.26 7.36
CA ALA A 88 -5.31 -3.82 6.46
C ALA A 88 -4.89 -2.54 5.74
N LEU A 89 -5.28 -2.43 4.48
CA LEU A 89 -4.95 -1.32 3.58
C LEU A 89 -6.22 -0.77 2.97
N GLY A 90 -6.24 0.50 2.64
CA GLY A 90 -7.36 1.13 1.95
C GLY A 90 -7.41 2.62 2.16
N VAL A 91 -8.54 3.21 1.80
CA VAL A 91 -8.78 4.65 1.89
C VAL A 91 -9.88 4.91 2.92
N VAL A 92 -9.58 5.76 3.88
CA VAL A 92 -10.56 6.28 4.82
C VAL A 92 -10.89 7.70 4.38
N PRO A 93 -12.13 7.99 3.92
CA PRO A 93 -12.53 9.32 3.52
C PRO A 93 -12.44 10.31 4.68
N PHE A 94 -12.10 11.57 4.38
CA PHE A 94 -12.15 12.65 5.35
C PHE A 94 -13.58 12.89 5.86
N GLU A 95 -14.55 12.79 4.97
CA GLU A 95 -15.96 12.95 5.29
C GLU A 95 -16.55 11.67 5.88
N ARG A 96 -16.97 11.74 7.14
CA ARG A 96 -17.42 10.58 7.93
C ARG A 96 -18.65 9.84 7.39
N HIS A 97 -19.45 10.50 6.53
CA HIS A 97 -20.63 9.89 5.92
C HIS A 97 -20.32 9.06 4.68
N LEU A 98 -19.11 9.18 4.13
CA LEU A 98 -18.69 8.37 3.01
C LEU A 98 -18.24 6.98 3.50
N PRO A 99 -18.56 5.93 2.75
CA PRO A 99 -18.14 4.57 3.12
C PRO A 99 -16.62 4.44 3.06
N SER A 100 -16.05 3.87 4.11
CA SER A 100 -14.65 3.43 4.11
C SER A 100 -14.60 1.93 3.83
N GLU A 101 -13.71 1.52 2.95
CA GLU A 101 -13.45 0.13 2.69
C GLU A 101 -11.97 -0.17 2.83
N LEU A 102 -11.65 -1.17 3.65
CA LEU A 102 -10.32 -1.69 3.81
C LEU A 102 -10.24 -3.12 3.30
N ILE A 103 -9.06 -3.53 2.90
CA ILE A 103 -8.75 -4.91 2.55
C ILE A 103 -7.66 -5.47 3.46
N ILE A 104 -7.69 -6.77 3.69
CA ILE A 104 -6.54 -7.54 4.15
C ILE A 104 -5.95 -8.20 2.91
N PRO A 105 -4.72 -7.88 2.50
CA PRO A 105 -4.14 -8.46 1.29
C PRO A 105 -3.82 -9.93 1.47
N GLN A 106 -3.82 -10.69 0.38
CA GLN A 106 -3.35 -12.08 0.37
C GLN A 106 -1.83 -12.16 0.53
N VAL A 107 -1.12 -11.21 -0.08
CA VAL A 107 0.33 -11.12 -0.01
C VAL A 107 0.73 -9.67 0.29
N LEU A 108 1.64 -9.51 1.24
CA LEU A 108 2.27 -8.23 1.56
C LEU A 108 3.77 -8.46 1.70
N VAL A 109 4.55 -7.72 0.92
CA VAL A 109 6.02 -7.65 1.08
C VAL A 109 6.37 -6.31 1.70
N GLY A 110 7.18 -6.32 2.73
CA GLY A 110 7.58 -5.12 3.44
C GLY A 110 9.09 -4.98 3.57
N ARG A 111 9.55 -3.74 3.73
CA ARG A 111 10.93 -3.39 4.01
C ARG A 111 10.99 -2.36 5.12
N ALA A 112 11.85 -2.62 6.10
CA ALA A 112 12.13 -1.69 7.20
C ALA A 112 13.35 -0.79 6.89
N ALA A 113 13.53 0.25 7.68
CA ALA A 113 14.64 1.19 7.52
C ALA A 113 16.03 0.58 7.84
N ASP A 114 16.05 -0.53 8.57
CA ASP A 114 17.27 -1.29 8.86
C ASP A 114 17.64 -2.31 7.76
N GLY A 115 16.91 -2.30 6.64
CA GLY A 115 17.13 -3.19 5.49
C GLY A 115 16.42 -4.54 5.60
N ARG A 116 15.85 -4.91 6.76
CA ARG A 116 15.09 -6.16 6.87
C ARG A 116 13.88 -6.12 5.94
N ALA A 117 13.70 -7.20 5.18
CA ALA A 117 12.53 -7.40 4.36
C ALA A 117 11.78 -8.67 4.79
N TRP A 118 10.48 -8.69 4.57
CA TRP A 118 9.62 -9.81 4.93
C TRP A 118 8.47 -9.97 3.94
N ILE A 119 7.90 -11.17 3.92
CA ILE A 119 6.64 -11.46 3.24
C ILE A 119 5.61 -11.93 4.27
N THR A 120 4.41 -11.41 4.17
CA THR A 120 3.24 -11.89 4.92
C THR A 120 2.21 -12.42 3.94
N THR A 121 1.80 -13.67 4.11
CA THR A 121 0.75 -14.32 3.32
C THR A 121 -0.48 -14.54 4.19
N VAL A 122 -1.68 -14.37 3.63
CA VAL A 122 -2.95 -14.57 4.33
C VAL A 122 -3.85 -15.50 3.49
N GLY A 123 -4.31 -16.58 4.09
CA GLY A 123 -5.07 -17.64 3.43
C GLY A 123 -4.19 -18.85 3.07
N ASP A 124 -4.73 -19.74 2.23
CA ASP A 124 -3.99 -20.91 1.74
C ASP A 124 -3.16 -20.55 0.51
N MET A 125 -2.01 -19.92 0.76
CA MET A 125 -1.10 -19.41 -0.27
C MET A 125 0.26 -20.12 -0.17
N ARG A 126 0.28 -21.43 -0.47
CA ARG A 126 1.53 -22.22 -0.41
C ARG A 126 2.59 -21.75 -1.40
N ASP A 127 2.14 -21.21 -2.55
CA ASP A 127 3.00 -20.79 -3.66
C ASP A 127 3.04 -19.25 -3.82
N ALA A 128 2.70 -18.49 -2.77
CA ALA A 128 2.60 -17.04 -2.86
C ALA A 128 3.92 -16.37 -3.26
N THR A 129 5.04 -16.91 -2.81
CA THR A 129 6.36 -16.37 -3.13
C THR A 129 6.68 -16.55 -4.61
N GLU A 130 6.44 -17.75 -5.15
CA GLU A 130 6.64 -18.01 -6.58
C GLU A 130 5.72 -17.15 -7.45
N GLN A 131 4.44 -16.99 -7.06
CA GLN A 131 3.50 -16.13 -7.80
C GLN A 131 3.91 -14.66 -7.76
N VAL A 132 4.38 -14.15 -6.62
CA VAL A 132 4.86 -12.76 -6.53
C VAL A 132 6.07 -12.53 -7.40
N VAL A 133 6.99 -13.49 -7.47
CA VAL A 133 8.20 -13.40 -8.31
C VAL A 133 7.85 -13.59 -9.79
N ALA A 134 7.03 -14.59 -10.13
CA ALA A 134 6.64 -14.88 -11.51
C ALA A 134 5.77 -13.79 -12.15
N ASP A 135 4.92 -13.14 -11.36
CA ASP A 135 4.06 -12.05 -11.80
C ASP A 135 4.72 -10.67 -11.75
N ARG A 136 6.03 -10.59 -11.50
CA ARG A 136 6.74 -9.32 -11.62
C ARG A 136 6.57 -8.77 -13.03
N ARG A 137 5.82 -7.71 -13.15
CA ARG A 137 5.79 -6.91 -14.36
C ARG A 137 6.62 -5.68 -14.09
N PRO A 138 7.77 -5.51 -14.79
CA PRO A 138 8.48 -4.26 -14.72
C PRO A 138 7.50 -3.13 -15.03
N ALA A 139 7.47 -2.11 -14.19
CA ALA A 139 6.67 -0.92 -14.46
C ALA A 139 7.00 -0.45 -15.89
N PRO A 140 6.02 -0.15 -16.73
CA PRO A 140 6.29 0.34 -18.07
C PRO A 140 7.20 1.56 -17.94
N HIS A 141 8.40 1.46 -18.50
CA HIS A 141 9.39 2.54 -18.48
C HIS A 141 8.74 3.82 -18.99
N ALA A 142 9.11 4.92 -18.36
CA ALA A 142 8.56 6.26 -18.55
C ALA A 142 8.24 6.54 -20.03
N GLN A 143 6.98 6.50 -20.36
CA GLN A 143 6.45 7.10 -21.57
C GLN A 143 6.56 8.62 -21.41
N GLU A 144 6.67 9.36 -22.50
CA GLU A 144 6.58 10.81 -22.45
C GLU A 144 5.26 11.23 -21.82
N PHE A 145 5.34 12.05 -20.77
CA PHE A 145 4.19 12.65 -20.14
C PHE A 145 4.14 14.13 -20.49
N THR A 146 2.96 14.60 -20.87
CA THR A 146 2.69 16.03 -21.01
C THR A 146 1.95 16.51 -19.77
N VAL A 147 2.48 17.54 -19.10
CA VAL A 147 1.90 18.12 -17.90
C VAL A 147 1.31 19.48 -18.23
N HIS A 148 0.01 19.64 -18.07
CA HIS A 148 -0.71 20.88 -18.24
C HIS A 148 -1.20 21.41 -16.88
N PRO A 149 -0.78 22.61 -16.45
CA PRO A 149 -1.33 23.23 -15.24
C PRO A 149 -2.78 23.66 -15.49
N LEU A 150 -3.74 23.11 -14.74
CA LEU A 150 -5.14 23.54 -14.75
C LEU A 150 -5.33 24.82 -13.93
N THR A 151 -4.54 24.97 -12.86
CA THR A 151 -4.45 26.23 -12.12
C THR A 151 -3.25 27.01 -12.64
N PRO A 152 -3.41 28.27 -13.10
CA PRO A 152 -2.31 29.15 -13.50
C PRO A 152 -1.26 29.26 -12.38
N VAL A 153 0.02 29.26 -12.76
CA VAL A 153 1.15 29.24 -11.80
C VAL A 153 1.17 30.52 -10.94
N ASP A 154 0.88 31.68 -11.54
CA ASP A 154 0.79 32.97 -10.87
C ASP A 154 -0.29 32.98 -9.78
N ARG A 155 -1.46 32.42 -10.07
CA ARG A 155 -2.54 32.27 -9.07
C ARG A 155 -2.13 31.34 -7.92
N TYR A 156 -1.43 30.25 -8.22
CA TYR A 156 -0.88 29.36 -7.19
C TYR A 156 0.14 30.09 -6.30
N LEU A 157 1.09 30.81 -6.91
CA LEU A 157 2.11 31.56 -6.16
C LEU A 157 1.48 32.65 -5.28
N ALA A 158 0.51 33.38 -5.77
CA ALA A 158 -0.22 34.37 -4.98
C ALA A 158 -0.94 33.74 -3.77
N ALA A 159 -1.53 32.54 -3.94
CA ALA A 159 -2.15 31.81 -2.83
C ALA A 159 -1.12 31.35 -1.79
N VAL A 160 0.08 30.90 -2.23
CA VAL A 160 1.19 30.54 -1.33
C VAL A 160 1.67 31.76 -0.53
N GLU A 161 1.84 32.91 -1.16
CA GLU A 161 2.23 34.15 -0.49
C GLU A 161 1.19 34.57 0.55
N ALA A 162 -0.09 34.62 0.19
CA ALA A 162 -1.17 34.96 1.10
C ALA A 162 -1.25 33.98 2.30
N ALA A 163 -1.07 32.69 2.07
CA ALA A 163 -1.06 31.69 3.12
C ALA A 163 0.16 31.83 4.05
N ARG A 164 1.34 32.07 3.51
CA ARG A 164 2.57 32.34 4.27
C ARG A 164 2.39 33.56 5.18
N ASP A 165 1.85 34.65 4.65
CA ASP A 165 1.65 35.89 5.40
C ASP A 165 0.58 35.68 6.48
N ALA A 166 -0.49 34.93 6.21
CA ALA A 166 -1.47 34.58 7.22
C ALA A 166 -0.91 33.74 8.37
N VAL A 167 0.08 32.86 8.10
CA VAL A 167 0.79 32.11 9.16
C VAL A 167 1.73 33.04 9.95
N ARG A 168 2.46 33.93 9.28
CA ARG A 168 3.34 34.91 9.95
C ARG A 168 2.60 35.86 10.85
N ASP A 169 1.42 36.28 10.41
CA ASP A 169 0.53 37.18 11.20
C ASP A 169 -0.22 36.45 12.33
N GLY A 170 -0.02 35.12 12.49
CA GLY A 170 -0.71 34.31 13.50
C GLY A 170 -2.20 34.07 13.21
N ARG A 171 -2.69 34.42 12.01
CA ARG A 171 -4.08 34.16 11.59
C ARG A 171 -4.32 32.67 11.25
N LEU A 172 -3.27 31.96 10.87
CA LEU A 172 -3.26 30.51 10.64
C LEU A 172 -2.07 29.88 11.37
N THR A 173 -2.26 28.68 11.88
CA THR A 173 -1.15 27.88 12.44
C THR A 173 -0.38 27.15 11.36
N LYS A 174 -1.10 26.71 10.31
CA LYS A 174 -0.56 25.92 9.20
C LYS A 174 -1.45 26.11 7.98
N ALA A 175 -0.85 26.10 6.81
CA ALA A 175 -1.55 26.06 5.53
C ALA A 175 -0.87 25.05 4.59
N VAL A 176 -1.67 24.33 3.81
CA VAL A 176 -1.20 23.47 2.72
C VAL A 176 -1.89 23.95 1.44
N ILE A 177 -1.11 24.45 0.49
CA ILE A 177 -1.61 24.94 -0.78
C ILE A 177 -1.22 23.94 -1.88
N ALA A 178 -2.20 23.49 -2.62
CA ALA A 178 -2.02 22.60 -3.76
C ALA A 178 -2.49 23.28 -5.06
N ARG A 179 -2.03 22.77 -6.18
CA ARG A 179 -2.53 23.13 -7.51
C ARG A 179 -2.90 21.87 -8.28
N GLU A 180 -3.86 22.02 -9.15
CA GLU A 180 -4.29 20.96 -10.04
C GLU A 180 -3.47 20.97 -11.32
N VAL A 181 -3.02 19.81 -11.75
CA VAL A 181 -2.32 19.56 -13.02
C VAL A 181 -2.95 18.37 -13.72
N GLN A 182 -3.03 18.45 -15.03
CA GLN A 182 -3.42 17.32 -15.90
C GLN A 182 -2.16 16.68 -16.44
N VAL A 183 -2.04 15.38 -16.26
CA VAL A 183 -0.97 14.57 -16.84
C VAL A 183 -1.57 13.70 -17.93
N SER A 184 -1.00 13.75 -19.13
CA SER A 184 -1.42 12.96 -20.27
C SER A 184 -0.24 12.14 -20.78
N SER A 185 -0.48 10.88 -21.14
CA SER A 185 0.47 10.01 -21.82
C SER A 185 -0.10 9.61 -23.19
N PRO A 186 0.70 9.57 -24.25
CA PRO A 186 0.28 8.93 -25.49
C PRO A 186 0.02 7.45 -25.23
N GLN A 187 -1.06 6.92 -25.80
CA GLN A 187 -1.40 5.49 -25.76
C GLN A 187 -0.53 4.71 -26.72
#